data_955326f7929ba7cb3897bd484bc0615e
#
_entry.id   955326f7929ba7cb3897bd484bc0615e
#
_cell.length_a   1.000
_cell.length_b   1.000
_cell.length_c   1.000
_cell.angle_alpha   90.00
_cell.angle_beta   90.00
_cell.angle_gamma   90.00
#
_symmetry.space_group_name_H-M   'P 1'
#
loop_
_entity.id
_entity.type
_entity.pdbx_description
1 polymer ?
#
loop_
_entity_poly.entity_id
_entity_poly.type
_entity_poly.pdbx_seq_one_letter_code
_entity_poly.pdbx_strand_id
1 'polypeptide(L)'
;AVFPLAEPEEMLSDLQARMKNDFPVSSPVPTVTVKNVVPSLEPYSAPAFYLTTPLGNSDNNVIYINHRNSSQGLELYTTLAHEGFPGHLYQTVYSNRIFSDMHTDPARKLIWYGGYLEGWALYVEFLSYDYAATLLEQAGQSDAAPSARLEKHTRSLQLCMYTLLD
;
A
#
# COMPACT_ATOMS: atom_id res chain seq x y z
N ALA A 1 19.58 11.12 5.61
CA ALA A 1 19.48 9.77 6.21
C ALA A 1 19.09 8.77 5.12
N VAL A 2 19.64 7.57 5.19
CA VAL A 2 19.23 6.46 4.28
C VAL A 2 18.09 5.72 4.97
N PHE A 3 17.01 5.45 4.24
CA PHE A 3 15.87 4.72 4.80
C PHE A 3 16.31 3.31 5.24
N PRO A 4 15.87 2.82 6.41
CA PRO A 4 16.42 1.58 7.02
C PRO A 4 16.17 0.30 6.23
N LEU A 5 15.14 0.27 5.38
CA LEU A 5 14.81 -0.86 4.51
C LEU A 5 15.08 -0.48 3.06
N ALA A 6 15.72 -1.37 2.30
CA ALA A 6 16.06 -1.15 0.90
C ALA A 6 15.17 -1.97 -0.05
N GLU A 7 14.89 -3.21 0.33
CA GLU A 7 14.19 -4.16 -0.54
C GLU A 7 12.66 -4.10 -0.34
N PRO A 8 11.88 -4.13 -1.41
CA PRO A 8 10.42 -4.06 -1.35
C PRO A 8 9.79 -5.16 -0.49
N GLU A 9 10.35 -6.35 -0.51
CA GLU A 9 9.87 -7.49 0.28
C GLU A 9 10.06 -7.27 1.78
N GLU A 10 11.17 -6.64 2.18
CA GLU A 10 11.42 -6.26 3.57
C GLU A 10 10.44 -5.19 4.03
N MET A 11 10.18 -4.18 3.18
CA MET A 11 9.20 -3.14 3.44
C MET A 11 7.78 -3.71 3.62
N LEU A 12 7.36 -4.61 2.73
CA LEU A 12 6.05 -5.28 2.82
C LEU A 12 5.94 -6.14 4.09
N SER A 13 7.02 -6.81 4.47
CA SER A 13 7.06 -7.60 5.71
C SER A 13 6.92 -6.72 6.96
N ASP A 14 7.62 -5.59 7.01
CA ASP A 14 7.51 -4.62 8.10
C ASP A 14 6.10 -4.01 8.19
N LEU A 15 5.54 -3.57 7.05
CA LEU A 15 4.18 -3.05 6.95
C LEU A 15 3.14 -4.07 7.44
N GLN A 16 3.28 -5.34 7.02
CA GLN A 16 2.41 -6.42 7.45
C GLN A 16 2.53 -6.72 8.96
N ALA A 17 3.72 -6.55 9.53
CA ALA A 17 3.92 -6.71 10.96
C ALA A 17 3.26 -5.57 11.76
N ARG A 18 3.44 -4.32 11.32
CA ARG A 18 2.90 -3.12 11.99
C ARG A 18 1.39 -3.04 11.94
N MET A 19 0.80 -3.35 10.77
CA MET A 19 -0.65 -3.27 10.60
C MET A 19 -1.45 -4.14 11.57
N LYS A 20 -0.85 -5.18 12.14
CA LYS A 20 -1.51 -6.08 13.11
C LYS A 20 -1.98 -5.37 14.39
N ASN A 21 -1.39 -4.23 14.69
CA ASN A 21 -1.77 -3.43 15.85
C ASN A 21 -3.01 -2.57 15.59
N ASP A 22 -3.29 -2.26 14.32
CA ASP A 22 -4.31 -1.29 13.92
C ASP A 22 -5.48 -1.94 13.17
N PHE A 23 -5.26 -3.10 12.55
CA PHE A 23 -6.23 -3.75 11.67
C PHE A 23 -6.40 -5.24 11.98
N PRO A 24 -7.59 -5.81 11.74
CA PRO A 24 -7.83 -7.24 11.88
C PRO A 24 -6.88 -8.08 11.01
N VAL A 25 -6.34 -9.14 11.58
CA VAL A 25 -5.47 -10.06 10.83
C VAL A 25 -6.32 -11.05 10.05
N SER A 26 -6.12 -11.08 8.73
CA SER A 26 -6.73 -12.10 7.86
C SER A 26 -6.08 -13.47 8.11
N SER A 27 -6.86 -14.51 8.23
CA SER A 27 -6.37 -15.90 8.36
C SER A 27 -6.90 -16.77 7.23
N PRO A 28 -6.03 -17.41 6.43
CA PRO A 28 -4.57 -17.27 6.40
C PRO A 28 -4.13 -15.85 5.98
N VAL A 29 -2.92 -15.47 6.37
CA VAL A 29 -2.33 -14.21 5.94
C VAL A 29 -2.07 -14.27 4.43
N PRO A 30 -2.49 -13.28 3.62
CA PRO A 30 -2.27 -13.31 2.18
C PRO A 30 -0.78 -13.26 1.86
N THR A 31 -0.36 -14.12 0.94
CA THR A 31 1.00 -14.05 0.36
C THR A 31 1.07 -12.98 -0.70
N VAL A 32 2.24 -12.37 -0.85
CA VAL A 32 2.52 -11.38 -1.89
C VAL A 32 3.83 -11.73 -2.58
N THR A 33 3.86 -11.54 -3.90
CA THR A 33 5.06 -11.64 -4.71
C THR A 33 5.32 -10.27 -5.34
N VAL A 34 6.55 -9.79 -5.25
CA VAL A 34 6.98 -8.59 -5.97
C VAL A 34 7.51 -8.99 -7.34
N LYS A 35 7.08 -8.28 -8.37
CA LYS A 35 7.56 -8.46 -9.74
C LYS A 35 7.90 -7.11 -10.38
N ASN A 36 8.77 -7.14 -11.36
CA ASN A 36 9.12 -5.96 -12.13
C ASN A 36 8.14 -5.78 -13.29
N VAL A 37 7.79 -4.53 -13.57
CA VAL A 37 7.09 -4.18 -14.81
C VAL A 37 7.99 -4.53 -15.99
N VAL A 38 7.42 -5.11 -17.04
CA VAL A 38 8.20 -5.40 -18.25
C VAL A 38 8.64 -4.10 -18.94
N PRO A 39 9.86 -4.03 -19.50
CA PRO A 39 10.43 -2.76 -20.01
C PRO A 39 9.55 -2.02 -21.02
N SER A 40 8.79 -2.75 -21.84
CA SER A 40 7.88 -2.15 -22.82
C SER A 40 6.68 -1.41 -22.21
N LEU A 41 6.29 -1.73 -20.99
CA LEU A 41 5.17 -1.11 -20.26
C LEU A 41 5.62 -0.05 -19.26
N GLU A 42 6.90 0.01 -18.89
CA GLU A 42 7.42 0.97 -17.91
C GLU A 42 7.05 2.43 -18.22
N PRO A 43 7.12 2.93 -19.48
CA PRO A 43 6.76 4.32 -19.79
C PRO A 43 5.31 4.68 -19.52
N TYR A 44 4.43 3.68 -19.40
CA TYR A 44 2.97 3.83 -19.29
C TYR A 44 2.42 3.35 -17.95
N SER A 45 3.29 2.85 -17.06
CA SER A 45 2.88 2.28 -15.78
C SER A 45 3.16 3.22 -14.62
N ALA A 46 2.33 3.14 -13.59
CA ALA A 46 2.57 3.78 -12.29
C ALA A 46 3.90 3.28 -11.67
N PRO A 47 4.45 4.00 -10.68
CA PRO A 47 5.68 3.59 -9.97
C PRO A 47 5.59 2.21 -9.32
N ALA A 48 4.44 1.88 -8.74
CA ALA A 48 4.06 0.54 -8.32
C ALA A 48 2.55 0.37 -8.45
N PHE A 49 2.06 -0.87 -8.53
CA PHE A 49 0.64 -1.17 -8.50
C PHE A 49 0.37 -2.62 -8.08
N TYR A 50 -0.73 -2.79 -7.36
CA TYR A 50 -1.29 -4.10 -7.05
C TYR A 50 -2.19 -4.58 -8.17
N LEU A 51 -1.94 -5.77 -8.69
CA LEU A 51 -2.83 -6.40 -9.65
C LEU A 51 -3.84 -7.27 -8.90
N THR A 52 -5.12 -6.85 -8.94
CA THR A 52 -6.20 -7.58 -8.28
C THR A 52 -6.30 -9.01 -8.82
N THR A 53 -6.43 -9.97 -7.91
CA THR A 53 -6.56 -11.38 -8.26
C THR A 53 -7.93 -11.65 -8.88
N PRO A 54 -8.04 -12.68 -9.77
CA PRO A 54 -9.33 -13.12 -10.28
C PRO A 54 -10.29 -13.52 -9.16
N LEU A 55 -11.58 -13.34 -9.39
CA LEU A 55 -12.62 -13.76 -8.45
C LEU A 55 -12.44 -15.24 -8.06
N GLY A 56 -12.42 -15.50 -6.76
CA GLY A 56 -12.25 -16.85 -6.21
C GLY A 56 -10.80 -17.31 -5.99
N ASN A 57 -9.81 -16.49 -6.35
CA ASN A 57 -8.40 -16.77 -6.07
C ASN A 57 -7.78 -15.59 -5.31
N SER A 58 -7.72 -15.67 -3.99
CA SER A 58 -7.13 -14.64 -3.13
C SER A 58 -5.71 -14.96 -2.66
N ASP A 59 -5.12 -16.06 -3.13
CA ASP A 59 -3.88 -16.59 -2.57
C ASP A 59 -2.62 -16.10 -3.30
N ASN A 60 -2.75 -15.72 -4.58
CA ASN A 60 -1.62 -15.32 -5.42
C ASN A 60 -1.65 -13.80 -5.69
N ASN A 61 -1.23 -13.01 -4.73
CA ASN A 61 -1.19 -11.56 -4.88
C ASN A 61 0.15 -11.10 -5.46
N VAL A 62 0.10 -10.17 -6.40
CA VAL A 62 1.30 -9.64 -7.05
C VAL A 62 1.27 -8.11 -6.99
N ILE A 63 2.39 -7.54 -6.56
CA ILE A 63 2.67 -6.10 -6.68
C ILE A 63 3.77 -5.95 -7.73
N TYR A 64 3.51 -5.08 -8.70
CA TYR A 64 4.48 -4.74 -9.74
C TYR A 64 5.19 -3.44 -9.38
N ILE A 65 6.51 -3.40 -9.58
CA ILE A 65 7.34 -2.21 -9.39
C ILE A 65 7.92 -1.81 -10.74
N ASN A 66 7.79 -0.52 -11.03
CA ASN A 66 8.31 0.10 -12.24
C ASN A 66 9.68 0.73 -11.97
N HIS A 67 10.75 0.09 -12.44
CA HIS A 67 12.11 0.57 -12.20
C HIS A 67 12.47 1.89 -12.89
N ARG A 68 11.78 2.23 -13.97
CA ARG A 68 12.00 3.51 -14.67
C ARG A 68 11.55 4.72 -13.84
N ASN A 69 10.49 4.55 -13.06
CA ASN A 69 9.89 5.57 -12.22
C ASN A 69 9.93 5.16 -10.74
N SER A 70 10.91 4.31 -10.36
CA SER A 70 10.94 3.74 -9.03
C SER A 70 11.19 4.80 -7.97
N SER A 71 10.25 4.93 -7.09
CA SER A 71 10.42 5.56 -5.79
C SER A 71 11.40 4.74 -4.94
N GLN A 72 12.10 5.37 -4.03
CA GLN A 72 13.03 4.71 -3.11
C GLN A 72 12.77 5.18 -1.67
N GLY A 73 13.25 4.41 -0.72
CA GLY A 73 13.20 4.75 0.70
C GLY A 73 11.77 5.00 1.18
N LEU A 74 11.53 6.15 1.80
CA LEU A 74 10.23 6.51 2.37
C LEU A 74 9.10 6.51 1.32
N GLU A 75 9.35 7.05 0.14
CA GLU A 75 8.34 7.11 -0.92
C GLU A 75 7.92 5.71 -1.40
N LEU A 76 8.88 4.79 -1.57
CA LEU A 76 8.56 3.40 -1.90
C LEU A 76 7.80 2.72 -0.76
N TYR A 77 8.21 2.94 0.49
CA TYR A 77 7.55 2.37 1.66
C TYR A 77 6.09 2.78 1.76
N THR A 78 5.77 4.07 1.56
CA THR A 78 4.39 4.58 1.60
C THR A 78 3.58 4.12 0.39
N THR A 79 4.20 4.01 -0.80
CA THR A 79 3.57 3.43 -1.99
C THR A 79 3.24 1.95 -1.77
N LEU A 80 4.14 1.17 -1.17
CA LEU A 80 3.89 -0.23 -0.84
C LEU A 80 2.83 -0.39 0.26
N ALA A 81 2.67 0.58 1.14
CA ALA A 81 1.55 0.62 2.07
C ALA A 81 0.22 0.83 1.35
N HIS A 82 0.17 1.73 0.36
CA HIS A 82 -0.98 2.00 -0.49
C HIS A 82 -1.37 0.77 -1.32
N GLU A 83 -0.42 0.15 -2.01
CA GLU A 83 -0.67 -0.98 -2.91
C GLU A 83 -0.81 -2.33 -2.17
N GLY A 84 -0.07 -2.51 -1.09
CA GLY A 84 0.07 -3.80 -0.38
C GLY A 84 -0.63 -3.84 0.96
N PHE A 85 0.16 -3.62 2.03
CA PHE A 85 -0.29 -3.73 3.42
C PHE A 85 -0.17 -2.40 4.16
N PRO A 86 -1.30 -1.90 4.70
CA PRO A 86 -2.68 -2.43 4.71
C PRO A 86 -3.58 -1.90 3.58
N GLY A 87 -3.02 -1.55 2.42
CA GLY A 87 -3.70 -0.92 1.29
C GLY A 87 -4.56 -1.84 0.43
N HIS A 88 -4.48 -1.66 -0.89
CA HIS A 88 -5.35 -2.33 -1.86
C HIS A 88 -5.35 -3.86 -1.76
N LEU A 89 -4.17 -4.48 -1.60
CA LEU A 89 -4.08 -5.94 -1.46
C LEU A 89 -4.83 -6.42 -0.23
N TYR A 90 -4.53 -5.84 0.94
CA TYR A 90 -5.19 -6.21 2.18
C TYR A 90 -6.70 -5.99 2.10
N GLN A 91 -7.14 -4.81 1.65
CA GLN A 91 -8.56 -4.47 1.51
C GLN A 91 -9.28 -5.48 0.60
N THR A 92 -8.70 -5.80 -0.55
CA THR A 92 -9.29 -6.73 -1.52
C THR A 92 -9.45 -8.13 -0.92
N VAL A 93 -8.38 -8.68 -0.35
CA VAL A 93 -8.41 -10.04 0.22
C VAL A 93 -9.34 -10.12 1.42
N TYR A 94 -9.28 -9.14 2.32
CA TYR A 94 -10.12 -9.09 3.51
C TYR A 94 -11.61 -8.96 3.15
N SER A 95 -11.95 -8.02 2.27
CA SER A 95 -13.32 -7.80 1.81
C SER A 95 -13.89 -8.99 1.08
N ASN A 96 -13.11 -9.62 0.19
CA ASN A 96 -13.55 -10.80 -0.55
C ASN A 96 -13.89 -11.97 0.37
N ARG A 97 -13.12 -12.17 1.43
CA ARG A 97 -13.40 -13.22 2.44
C ARG A 97 -14.70 -12.92 3.18
N ILE A 98 -14.85 -11.70 3.74
CA ILE A 98 -16.06 -11.33 4.46
C ILE A 98 -17.30 -11.42 3.57
N PHE A 99 -17.22 -10.92 2.33
CA PHE A 99 -18.35 -10.98 1.41
C PHE A 99 -18.69 -12.41 0.97
N SER A 100 -17.73 -13.31 0.95
CA SER A 100 -18.01 -14.73 0.71
C SER A 100 -18.75 -15.38 1.87
N ASP A 101 -18.34 -15.07 3.09
CA ASP A 101 -18.96 -15.60 4.31
C ASP A 101 -20.37 -15.04 4.56
N MET A 102 -20.59 -13.79 4.20
CA MET A 102 -21.89 -13.11 4.42
C MET A 102 -22.94 -13.41 3.35
N HIS A 103 -22.69 -14.25 2.37
CA HIS A 103 -23.60 -14.53 1.24
C HIS A 103 -24.11 -13.24 0.57
N THR A 104 -23.23 -12.27 0.39
CA THR A 104 -23.57 -10.98 -0.23
C THR A 104 -23.93 -11.13 -1.70
N ASP A 105 -24.78 -10.21 -2.20
CA ASP A 105 -25.18 -10.18 -3.60
C ASP A 105 -23.95 -10.18 -4.51
N PRO A 106 -23.85 -11.10 -5.49
CA PRO A 106 -22.75 -11.15 -6.45
C PRO A 106 -22.54 -9.83 -7.20
N ALA A 107 -23.59 -9.06 -7.45
CA ALA A 107 -23.50 -7.75 -8.09
C ALA A 107 -22.54 -6.80 -7.36
N ARG A 108 -22.45 -6.91 -6.01
CA ARG A 108 -21.56 -6.09 -5.21
C ARG A 108 -20.06 -6.33 -5.52
N LYS A 109 -19.72 -7.53 -6.01
CA LYS A 109 -18.36 -7.87 -6.42
C LYS A 109 -18.01 -7.36 -7.82
N LEU A 110 -19.02 -7.03 -8.61
CA LEU A 110 -18.87 -6.54 -9.99
C LEU A 110 -18.84 -5.02 -10.09
N ILE A 111 -19.38 -4.32 -9.09
CA ILE A 111 -19.41 -2.85 -9.07
C ILE A 111 -18.11 -2.33 -8.49
N TRP A 112 -17.42 -1.49 -9.26
CA TRP A 112 -16.19 -0.83 -8.82
C TRP A 112 -16.51 0.49 -8.12
N TYR A 113 -16.11 0.59 -6.85
CA TYR A 113 -16.29 1.78 -6.01
C TYR A 113 -14.94 2.50 -5.86
N GLY A 114 -14.47 3.19 -6.92
CA GLY A 114 -13.15 3.81 -6.97
C GLY A 114 -12.85 4.71 -5.78
N GLY A 115 -13.74 5.63 -5.46
CA GLY A 115 -13.56 6.53 -4.31
C GLY A 115 -13.43 5.83 -2.97
N TYR A 116 -14.09 4.68 -2.77
CA TYR A 116 -13.94 3.87 -1.56
C TYR A 116 -12.60 3.14 -1.52
N LEU A 117 -12.19 2.56 -2.65
CA LEU A 117 -10.94 1.81 -2.76
C LEU A 117 -9.74 2.73 -2.59
N GLU A 118 -9.72 3.84 -3.32
CA GLU A 118 -8.63 4.83 -3.26
C GLU A 118 -8.62 5.59 -1.93
N GLY A 119 -9.79 5.92 -1.39
CA GLY A 119 -9.90 6.57 -0.09
C GLY A 119 -9.35 5.72 1.06
N TRP A 120 -9.56 4.40 1.02
CA TRP A 120 -8.92 3.47 1.94
C TRP A 120 -7.40 3.45 1.77
N ALA A 121 -6.93 3.25 0.54
CA ALA A 121 -5.50 3.17 0.23
C ALA A 121 -4.77 4.47 0.62
N LEU A 122 -5.38 5.62 0.38
CA LEU A 122 -4.84 6.92 0.80
C LEU A 122 -4.81 7.07 2.32
N TYR A 123 -5.85 6.64 3.03
CA TYR A 123 -5.87 6.66 4.49
C TYR A 123 -4.70 5.87 5.09
N VAL A 124 -4.46 4.67 4.59
CA VAL A 124 -3.37 3.81 5.09
C VAL A 124 -1.99 4.24 4.57
N GLU A 125 -1.90 4.88 3.40
CA GLU A 125 -0.71 5.59 2.96
C GLU A 125 -0.32 6.64 4.00
N PHE A 126 -1.24 7.48 4.45
CA PHE A 126 -0.97 8.46 5.50
C PHE A 126 -0.57 7.84 6.84
N LEU A 127 -1.19 6.72 7.23
CA LEU A 127 -0.80 6.00 8.44
C LEU A 127 0.63 5.46 8.33
N SER A 128 1.05 5.02 7.15
CA SER A 128 2.38 4.45 6.94
C SER A 128 3.53 5.44 7.13
N TYR A 129 3.30 6.75 7.03
CA TYR A 129 4.30 7.75 7.43
C TYR A 129 4.62 7.69 8.93
N ASP A 130 3.62 7.40 9.76
CA ASP A 130 3.84 7.22 11.21
C ASP A 130 4.58 5.90 11.49
N TYR A 131 4.29 4.84 10.73
CA TYR A 131 5.07 3.60 10.78
C TYR A 131 6.53 3.84 10.37
N ALA A 132 6.77 4.58 9.29
CA ALA A 132 8.09 4.93 8.81
C ALA A 132 8.86 5.77 9.84
N ALA A 133 8.22 6.74 10.47
CA ALA A 133 8.84 7.54 11.54
C ALA A 133 9.28 6.66 12.72
N THR A 134 8.42 5.72 13.13
CA THR A 134 8.76 4.75 14.19
C THR A 134 9.90 3.83 13.76
N LEU A 135 9.93 3.39 12.51
CA LEU A 135 11.02 2.57 11.96
C LEU A 135 12.36 3.33 11.99
N LEU A 136 12.35 4.61 11.60
CA LEU A 136 13.53 5.48 11.66
C LEU A 136 14.05 5.65 13.11
N GLU A 137 13.14 5.86 14.06
CA GLU A 137 13.49 5.95 15.49
C GLU A 137 14.12 4.65 16.00
N GLN A 138 13.54 3.49 15.63
CA GLN A 138 14.05 2.16 15.99
C GLN A 138 15.43 1.87 15.37
N ALA A 139 15.70 2.41 14.18
CA ALA A 139 17.00 2.31 13.51
C ALA A 139 18.04 3.32 14.02
N GLY A 140 17.75 4.08 15.08
CA GLY A 140 18.65 5.09 15.62
C GLY A 140 18.73 6.38 14.79
N GLN A 141 17.79 6.60 13.88
CA GLN A 141 17.69 7.78 13.00
C GLN A 141 16.59 8.74 13.47
N SER A 142 16.50 8.99 14.77
CA SER A 142 15.42 9.79 15.37
C SER A 142 15.33 11.22 14.80
N ASP A 143 16.43 11.78 14.32
CA ASP A 143 16.45 13.10 13.69
C ASP A 143 15.75 13.12 12.32
N ALA A 144 15.58 11.98 11.66
CA ALA A 144 14.89 11.84 10.39
C ALA A 144 13.37 11.60 10.55
N ALA A 145 12.91 11.13 11.69
CA ALA A 145 11.50 10.84 11.93
C ALA A 145 10.56 12.06 11.77
N PRO A 146 10.92 13.29 12.24
CA PRO A 146 10.10 14.47 11.99
C PRO A 146 9.96 14.81 10.50
N SER A 147 10.98 14.54 9.69
CA SER A 147 10.90 14.76 8.23
C SER A 147 9.88 13.84 7.58
N ALA A 148 9.81 12.57 7.98
CA ALA A 148 8.80 11.64 7.49
C ALA A 148 7.37 12.13 7.83
N ARG A 149 7.14 12.63 9.05
CA ARG A 149 5.85 13.22 9.44
C ARG A 149 5.54 14.51 8.68
N LEU A 150 6.55 15.32 8.36
CA LEU A 150 6.38 16.52 7.53
C LEU A 150 5.97 16.17 6.09
N GLU A 151 6.57 15.14 5.50
CA GLU A 151 6.20 14.65 4.17
C GLU A 151 4.73 14.21 4.10
N LYS A 152 4.21 13.55 5.13
CA LYS A 152 2.79 13.23 5.28
C LYS A 152 1.91 14.49 5.10
N HIS A 153 2.25 15.57 5.79
CA HIS A 153 1.48 16.82 5.71
C HIS A 153 1.63 17.50 4.35
N THR A 154 2.82 17.47 3.76
CA THR A 154 3.08 17.99 2.41
C THR A 154 2.25 17.24 1.37
N ARG A 155 2.22 15.90 1.44
CA ARG A 155 1.40 15.05 0.58
C ARG A 155 -0.09 15.35 0.75
N SER A 156 -0.56 15.49 1.99
CA SER A 156 -1.95 15.85 2.28
C SER A 156 -2.33 17.22 1.70
N LEU A 157 -1.49 18.21 1.87
CA LEU A 157 -1.71 19.56 1.31
C LEU A 157 -1.78 19.53 -0.22
N GLN A 158 -0.87 18.80 -0.87
CA GLN A 158 -0.84 18.64 -2.32
C GLN A 158 -2.16 18.04 -2.85
N LEU A 159 -2.68 17.00 -2.20
CA LEU A 159 -3.93 16.38 -2.59
C LEU A 159 -5.14 17.29 -2.35
N CYS A 160 -5.16 18.03 -1.25
CA CYS A 160 -6.19 19.07 -1.03
C CYS A 160 -6.17 20.14 -2.12
N MET A 161 -4.99 20.55 -2.58
CA MET A 161 -4.87 21.51 -3.69
C MET A 161 -5.45 20.95 -5.00
N TYR A 162 -5.18 19.68 -5.32
CA TYR A 162 -5.76 19.05 -6.50
C TYR A 162 -7.29 18.99 -6.41
N THR A 163 -7.83 18.58 -5.26
CA THR A 163 -9.28 18.53 -5.04
C THR A 163 -9.99 19.89 -5.16
N LEU A 164 -9.27 20.99 -4.91
CA LEU A 164 -9.81 22.35 -5.06
C LEU A 164 -9.77 22.86 -6.51
N LEU A 165 -8.94 22.26 -7.36
CA LEU A 165 -8.77 22.65 -8.77
C LEU A 165 -9.68 21.86 -9.72
N ASP A 166 -10.17 20.70 -9.31
CA ASP A 166 -11.12 19.85 -10.02
C ASP A 166 -12.57 20.33 -9.80
#